data_3337bd0c18a8016eb679f5da647f4950
#
_entry.id   3337bd0c18a8016eb679f5da647f4950
#
_cell.length_a   1.000
_cell.length_b   1.000
_cell.length_c   1.000
_cell.angle_alpha   90.00
_cell.angle_beta   90.00
_cell.angle_gamma   90.00
#
_symmetry.space_group_name_H-M   'P 1'
#
loop_
_entity.id
_entity.type
_entity.pdbx_description
1 polymer ?
#
loop_
_entity_poly.entity_id
_entity_poly.type
_entity_poly.pdbx_seq_one_letter_code
_entity_poly.pdbx_strand_id
1 'polypeptide(L)'
;HPERLYTVQSGDTVGRIAAKLGMPSGLIMEANRTVDLDRLWVGQQLFIPSQDVLTPYLPVPGKKIVVSIPEQRVRVYENGGLLWDWTTSTGIKDSPTATGIFQIISKEDKAYASQWDLWMPYFMGVYVAGGNVVNGFHELPILQNGQRLWAGNLGSPASFGCIILGIPEAETLYNWAEIGVVVVIQ
;
A
#
# COMPACT_ATOMS: atom_id res chain seq x y z
N HIS A 1 -7.09 10.02 -15.02
CA HIS A 1 -8.02 11.06 -14.63
C HIS A 1 -7.28 12.41 -14.58
N PRO A 2 -7.89 13.53 -14.99
CA PRO A 2 -7.22 14.83 -14.96
C PRO A 2 -6.82 15.22 -13.53
N GLU A 3 -5.69 15.89 -13.42
CA GLU A 3 -5.25 16.56 -12.21
C GLU A 3 -6.39 17.46 -11.68
N ARG A 4 -6.59 17.43 -10.37
CA ARG A 4 -7.69 18.20 -9.77
C ARG A 4 -7.20 18.96 -8.53
N LEU A 5 -7.87 20.06 -8.22
CA LEU A 5 -7.71 20.79 -6.96
C LEU A 5 -8.74 20.29 -5.95
N TYR A 6 -8.30 20.07 -4.73
CA TYR A 6 -9.15 19.78 -3.58
C TYR A 6 -9.20 21.01 -2.68
N THR A 7 -10.38 21.43 -2.32
CA THR A 7 -10.58 22.54 -1.35
C THR A 7 -10.73 21.94 0.04
N VAL A 8 -9.80 22.28 0.94
CA VAL A 8 -9.76 21.82 2.33
C VAL A 8 -11.02 22.23 3.07
N GLN A 9 -11.63 21.28 3.74
CA GLN A 9 -12.84 21.45 4.55
C GLN A 9 -12.51 21.42 6.05
N SER A 10 -13.46 21.86 6.89
CA SER A 10 -13.29 21.80 8.34
C SER A 10 -13.02 20.38 8.84
N GLY A 11 -11.97 20.21 9.62
CA GLY A 11 -11.54 18.93 10.17
C GLY A 11 -10.72 18.04 9.22
N ASP A 12 -10.41 18.54 8.01
CA ASP A 12 -9.51 17.81 7.11
C ASP A 12 -8.06 17.83 7.62
N THR A 13 -7.41 16.71 7.39
CA THR A 13 -5.95 16.53 7.45
C THR A 13 -5.52 15.86 6.15
N VAL A 14 -4.25 15.92 5.78
CA VAL A 14 -3.77 15.25 4.56
C VAL A 14 -4.14 13.76 4.57
N GLY A 15 -4.02 13.09 5.72
CA GLY A 15 -4.39 11.68 5.85
C GLY A 15 -5.89 11.42 5.62
N ARG A 16 -6.77 12.29 6.13
CA ARG A 16 -8.23 12.18 5.90
C ARG A 16 -8.61 12.47 4.47
N ILE A 17 -7.97 13.47 3.84
CA ILE A 17 -8.17 13.79 2.42
C ILE A 17 -7.72 12.60 1.57
N ALA A 18 -6.55 12.03 1.85
CA ALA A 18 -6.02 10.88 1.16
C ALA A 18 -6.97 9.66 1.24
N ALA A 19 -7.46 9.36 2.44
CA ALA A 19 -8.45 8.29 2.66
C ALA A 19 -9.75 8.54 1.87
N LYS A 20 -10.25 9.79 1.89
CA LYS A 20 -11.45 10.21 1.12
C LYS A 20 -11.28 10.04 -0.40
N LEU A 21 -10.07 10.24 -0.90
CA LEU A 21 -9.74 10.17 -2.33
C LEU A 21 -9.22 8.79 -2.76
N GLY A 22 -9.05 7.86 -1.82
CA GLY A 22 -8.55 6.52 -2.08
C GLY A 22 -7.11 6.51 -2.60
N MET A 23 -6.26 7.41 -2.09
CA MET A 23 -4.87 7.52 -2.54
C MET A 23 -3.91 7.68 -1.34
N PRO A 24 -2.61 7.32 -1.49
CA PRO A 24 -1.62 7.54 -0.46
C PRO A 24 -1.43 9.02 -0.13
N SER A 25 -1.37 9.35 1.17
CA SER A 25 -1.12 10.72 1.62
C SER A 25 0.22 11.26 1.13
N GLY A 26 1.24 10.41 0.99
CA GLY A 26 2.55 10.79 0.48
C GLY A 26 2.52 11.41 -0.91
N LEU A 27 1.59 11.00 -1.78
CA LEU A 27 1.43 11.61 -3.11
C LEU A 27 0.87 13.02 -3.04
N ILE A 28 -0.09 13.25 -2.15
CA ILE A 28 -0.62 14.61 -1.91
C ILE A 28 0.48 15.49 -1.33
N MET A 29 1.27 14.96 -0.37
CA MET A 29 2.38 15.68 0.24
C MET A 29 3.45 16.05 -0.81
N GLU A 30 3.84 15.10 -1.64
CA GLU A 30 4.81 15.29 -2.71
C GLU A 30 4.36 16.35 -3.72
N ALA A 31 3.10 16.29 -4.14
CA ALA A 31 2.51 17.23 -5.09
C ALA A 31 2.34 18.65 -4.51
N ASN A 32 2.42 18.82 -3.18
CA ASN A 32 2.23 20.08 -2.47
C ASN A 32 3.42 20.45 -1.58
N ARG A 33 4.65 20.11 -1.97
CA ARG A 33 5.89 20.33 -1.17
C ARG A 33 6.11 21.77 -0.69
N THR A 34 5.55 22.75 -1.37
CA THR A 34 5.70 24.18 -1.05
C THR A 34 4.67 24.66 -0.02
N VAL A 35 3.77 23.78 0.43
CA VAL A 35 2.68 24.09 1.34
C VAL A 35 2.99 23.50 2.72
N ASP A 36 2.69 24.27 3.79
CA ASP A 36 2.74 23.75 5.16
C ASP A 36 1.53 22.81 5.37
N LEU A 37 1.76 21.52 5.21
CA LEU A 37 0.71 20.51 5.28
C LEU A 37 0.35 20.10 6.72
N ASP A 38 1.12 20.54 7.70
CA ASP A 38 0.82 20.34 9.12
C ASP A 38 -0.20 21.40 9.63
N ARG A 39 -0.42 22.46 8.84
CA ARG A 39 -1.32 23.58 9.15
C ARG A 39 -2.26 23.89 8.00
N LEU A 40 -3.16 22.97 7.70
CA LEU A 40 -4.19 23.19 6.69
C LEU A 40 -5.28 24.15 7.23
N TRP A 41 -5.76 25.07 6.37
CA TRP A 41 -6.91 25.94 6.69
C TRP A 41 -8.07 25.67 5.73
N VAL A 42 -9.28 25.89 6.21
CA VAL A 42 -10.51 25.76 5.41
C VAL A 42 -10.48 26.70 4.20
N GLY A 43 -10.76 26.17 3.02
CA GLY A 43 -10.69 26.90 1.76
C GLY A 43 -9.34 26.84 1.06
N GLN A 44 -8.29 26.32 1.69
CA GLN A 44 -7.00 26.08 1.05
C GLN A 44 -7.15 25.09 -0.10
N GLN A 45 -6.48 25.35 -1.20
CA GLN A 45 -6.46 24.43 -2.33
C GLN A 45 -5.20 23.56 -2.28
N LEU A 46 -5.40 22.26 -2.38
CA LEU A 46 -4.34 21.27 -2.53
C LEU A 46 -4.41 20.67 -3.93
N PHE A 47 -3.26 20.53 -4.55
CA PHE A 47 -3.13 19.81 -5.79
C PHE A 47 -3.25 18.30 -5.54
N ILE A 48 -4.14 17.65 -6.26
CA ILE A 48 -4.33 16.20 -6.19
C ILE A 48 -3.79 15.59 -7.48
N PRO A 49 -2.68 14.84 -7.41
CA PRO A 49 -2.08 14.23 -8.59
C PRO A 49 -3.04 13.20 -9.22
N SER A 50 -2.87 12.97 -10.52
CA SER A 50 -3.63 11.91 -11.20
C SER A 50 -3.17 10.53 -10.70
N GLN A 51 -4.05 9.52 -10.81
CA GLN A 51 -3.71 8.15 -10.44
C GLN A 51 -2.61 7.53 -11.35
N ASP A 52 -2.39 8.11 -12.53
CA ASP A 52 -1.32 7.66 -13.44
C ASP A 52 0.08 7.83 -12.85
N VAL A 53 0.24 8.74 -11.86
CA VAL A 53 1.50 8.92 -11.11
C VAL A 53 1.79 7.72 -10.17
N LEU A 54 0.79 6.89 -9.89
CA LEU A 54 0.92 5.71 -9.02
C LEU A 54 1.56 4.51 -9.73
N THR A 55 1.71 4.59 -11.05
CA THR A 55 2.30 3.53 -11.88
C THR A 55 3.56 4.03 -12.58
N PRO A 56 4.70 4.20 -11.85
CA PRO A 56 5.91 4.84 -12.38
C PRO A 56 6.68 3.99 -13.40
N TYR A 57 6.35 2.72 -13.54
CA TYR A 57 7.02 1.78 -14.43
C TYR A 57 6.14 1.37 -15.59
N LEU A 58 6.75 0.87 -16.68
CA LEU A 58 6.00 0.16 -17.71
C LEU A 58 5.37 -1.10 -17.08
N PRO A 59 4.05 -1.31 -17.23
CA PRO A 59 3.40 -2.48 -16.68
C PRO A 59 4.00 -3.79 -17.22
N VAL A 60 4.23 -4.76 -16.33
CA VAL A 60 4.66 -6.10 -16.73
C VAL A 60 3.49 -6.78 -17.46
N PRO A 61 3.64 -7.15 -18.75
CA PRO A 61 2.56 -7.72 -19.51
C PRO A 61 2.04 -9.02 -18.90
N GLY A 62 0.73 -9.18 -18.90
CA GLY A 62 0.06 -10.40 -18.46
C GLY A 62 -0.01 -10.61 -16.96
N LYS A 63 0.76 -9.88 -16.13
CA LYS A 63 0.79 -10.04 -14.68
C LYS A 63 -0.04 -8.98 -13.95
N LYS A 64 -0.86 -9.41 -12.99
CA LYS A 64 -1.68 -8.53 -12.18
C LYS A 64 -1.96 -9.13 -10.79
N ILE A 65 -1.95 -8.29 -9.77
CA ILE A 65 -2.37 -8.62 -8.41
C ILE A 65 -3.62 -7.82 -8.09
N VAL A 66 -4.62 -8.44 -7.47
CA VAL A 66 -5.84 -7.79 -6.97
C VAL A 66 -5.95 -8.06 -5.48
N VAL A 67 -6.04 -6.99 -4.70
CA VAL A 67 -6.26 -7.04 -3.25
C VAL A 67 -7.68 -6.59 -2.97
N SER A 68 -8.48 -7.45 -2.35
CA SER A 68 -9.80 -7.11 -1.85
C SER A 68 -9.73 -6.88 -0.34
N ILE A 69 -9.83 -5.60 0.07
CA ILE A 69 -9.84 -5.22 1.49
C ILE A 69 -11.08 -5.79 2.20
N PRO A 70 -12.30 -5.70 1.65
CA PRO A 70 -13.48 -6.25 2.31
C PRO A 70 -13.43 -7.77 2.52
N GLU A 71 -12.84 -8.49 1.56
CA GLU A 71 -12.74 -9.95 1.62
C GLU A 71 -11.48 -10.43 2.33
N GLN A 72 -10.49 -9.55 2.56
CA GLN A 72 -9.15 -9.88 3.05
C GLN A 72 -8.49 -10.96 2.18
N ARG A 73 -8.51 -10.73 0.84
CA ARG A 73 -7.98 -11.66 -0.17
C ARG A 73 -6.98 -10.99 -1.09
N VAL A 74 -5.96 -11.75 -1.48
CA VAL A 74 -5.02 -11.43 -2.55
C VAL A 74 -5.21 -12.44 -3.67
N ARG A 75 -5.53 -11.96 -4.86
CA ARG A 75 -5.68 -12.77 -6.07
C ARG A 75 -4.62 -12.41 -7.08
N VAL A 76 -3.91 -13.39 -7.57
CA VAL A 76 -2.81 -13.24 -8.52
C VAL A 76 -3.21 -13.81 -9.86
N TYR A 77 -3.01 -13.03 -10.90
CA TYR A 77 -3.40 -13.37 -12.26
C TYR A 77 -2.19 -13.34 -13.20
N GLU A 78 -2.16 -14.29 -14.12
CA GLU A 78 -1.22 -14.29 -15.24
C GLU A 78 -1.95 -14.63 -16.52
N ASN A 79 -1.73 -13.81 -17.57
CA ASN A 79 -2.38 -13.94 -18.87
C ASN A 79 -3.92 -14.08 -18.82
N GLY A 80 -4.53 -13.39 -17.85
CA GLY A 80 -5.98 -13.40 -17.61
C GLY A 80 -6.48 -14.58 -16.76
N GLY A 81 -5.67 -15.60 -16.51
CA GLY A 81 -5.99 -16.72 -15.63
C GLY A 81 -5.66 -16.43 -14.17
N LEU A 82 -6.52 -16.87 -13.24
CA LEU A 82 -6.25 -16.83 -11.80
C LEU A 82 -5.23 -17.92 -11.46
N LEU A 83 -4.05 -17.51 -10.93
CA LEU A 83 -3.04 -18.44 -10.44
C LEU A 83 -3.28 -18.81 -8.97
N TRP A 84 -3.47 -17.77 -8.13
CA TRP A 84 -3.60 -17.96 -6.68
C TRP A 84 -4.67 -17.04 -6.10
N ASP A 85 -5.30 -17.50 -5.05
CA ASP A 85 -6.25 -16.76 -4.23
C ASP A 85 -5.97 -17.06 -2.76
N TRP A 86 -5.39 -16.09 -2.05
CA TRP A 86 -4.85 -16.24 -0.70
C TRP A 86 -5.53 -15.32 0.30
N THR A 87 -5.59 -15.77 1.54
CA THR A 87 -6.00 -14.93 2.67
C THR A 87 -4.89 -13.95 3.02
N THR A 88 -5.25 -12.72 3.33
CA THR A 88 -4.33 -11.65 3.72
C THR A 88 -4.80 -10.92 4.97
N SER A 89 -3.98 -10.05 5.52
CA SER A 89 -4.37 -9.00 6.46
C SER A 89 -3.96 -7.66 5.91
N THR A 90 -4.90 -6.72 5.88
CA THR A 90 -4.68 -5.34 5.45
C THR A 90 -4.66 -4.38 6.63
N GLY A 91 -4.58 -3.07 6.36
CA GLY A 91 -4.53 -2.03 7.38
C GLY A 91 -5.81 -1.93 8.22
N ILE A 92 -5.62 -1.65 9.52
CA ILE A 92 -6.72 -1.34 10.45
C ILE A 92 -7.40 -0.01 10.10
N LYS A 93 -8.57 0.26 10.72
CA LYS A 93 -9.38 1.46 10.44
C LYS A 93 -8.60 2.77 10.58
N ASP A 94 -7.71 2.87 11.57
CA ASP A 94 -6.95 4.10 11.86
C ASP A 94 -5.67 4.22 11.02
N SER A 95 -5.29 3.16 10.30
CA SER A 95 -4.16 3.11 9.38
C SER A 95 -4.49 2.18 8.20
N PRO A 96 -5.45 2.58 7.34
CA PRO A 96 -5.97 1.70 6.29
C PRO A 96 -4.96 1.49 5.16
N THR A 97 -5.04 0.34 4.52
CA THR A 97 -4.38 0.12 3.23
C THR A 97 -5.03 1.04 2.19
N ALA A 98 -4.21 1.76 1.42
CA ALA A 98 -4.71 2.66 0.38
C ALA A 98 -5.36 1.87 -0.77
N THR A 99 -6.49 2.37 -1.27
CA THR A 99 -7.17 1.83 -2.46
C THR A 99 -6.69 2.54 -3.71
N GLY A 100 -6.68 1.85 -4.85
CA GLY A 100 -6.26 2.42 -6.13
C GLY A 100 -5.56 1.41 -7.03
N ILE A 101 -4.93 1.94 -8.08
CA ILE A 101 -4.10 1.17 -9.01
C ILE A 101 -2.64 1.58 -8.78
N PHE A 102 -1.83 0.60 -8.42
CA PHE A 102 -0.43 0.75 -8.06
C PHE A 102 0.43 -0.22 -8.86
N GLN A 103 1.72 -0.27 -8.52
CA GLN A 103 2.67 -1.26 -9.02
C GLN A 103 3.59 -1.74 -7.89
N ILE A 104 4.21 -2.89 -8.07
CA ILE A 104 5.39 -3.24 -7.28
C ILE A 104 6.51 -2.25 -7.65
N ILE A 105 6.97 -1.46 -6.69
CA ILE A 105 7.96 -0.38 -6.89
C ILE A 105 9.33 -0.69 -6.29
N SER A 106 9.41 -1.63 -5.36
CA SER A 106 10.67 -2.11 -4.77
C SER A 106 10.54 -3.55 -4.30
N LYS A 107 11.68 -4.22 -4.13
CA LYS A 107 11.77 -5.57 -3.56
C LYS A 107 12.97 -5.64 -2.64
N GLU A 108 12.76 -6.21 -1.44
CA GLU A 108 13.79 -6.47 -0.44
C GLU A 108 13.56 -7.84 0.18
N ASP A 109 14.58 -8.67 0.26
CA ASP A 109 14.46 -10.02 0.86
C ASP A 109 13.96 -9.94 2.31
N LYS A 110 14.39 -8.88 3.03
CA LYS A 110 14.02 -8.65 4.41
C LYS A 110 14.15 -7.16 4.77
N ALA A 111 13.05 -6.42 4.70
CA ALA A 111 13.02 -5.02 5.09
C ALA A 111 12.90 -4.86 6.62
N TYR A 112 13.39 -3.74 7.14
CA TYR A 112 13.29 -3.40 8.57
C TYR A 112 12.43 -2.17 8.79
N ALA A 113 11.36 -2.32 9.56
CA ALA A 113 10.47 -1.24 9.95
C ALA A 113 10.89 -0.67 11.32
N SER A 114 11.75 0.34 11.31
CA SER A 114 12.35 0.91 12.53
C SER A 114 11.33 1.51 13.51
N GLN A 115 10.19 2.01 13.01
CA GLN A 115 9.13 2.58 13.85
C GLN A 115 8.47 1.54 14.77
N TRP A 116 8.50 0.26 14.38
CA TRP A 116 7.85 -0.83 15.11
C TRP A 116 8.82 -1.93 15.54
N ASP A 117 10.10 -1.75 15.25
CA ASP A 117 11.16 -2.72 15.55
C ASP A 117 10.84 -4.13 15.00
N LEU A 118 10.41 -4.17 13.73
CA LEU A 118 9.95 -5.36 13.04
C LEU A 118 10.76 -5.65 11.78
N TRP A 119 10.99 -6.93 11.52
CA TRP A 119 11.47 -7.42 10.24
C TRP A 119 10.30 -7.88 9.38
N MET A 120 10.33 -7.52 8.11
CA MET A 120 9.33 -7.86 7.10
C MET A 120 10.00 -8.66 5.98
N PRO A 121 10.01 -10.03 6.08
CA PRO A 121 10.58 -10.85 5.01
C PRO A 121 9.76 -10.74 3.72
N TYR A 122 10.43 -10.92 2.58
CA TYR A 122 9.83 -10.87 1.25
C TYR A 122 9.06 -9.57 0.98
N PHE A 123 9.64 -8.45 1.39
CA PHE A 123 8.99 -7.15 1.23
C PHE A 123 8.94 -6.71 -0.23
N MET A 124 7.76 -6.31 -0.68
CA MET A 124 7.52 -5.71 -1.99
C MET A 124 6.77 -4.40 -1.80
N GLY A 125 7.45 -3.27 -1.96
CA GLY A 125 6.86 -1.95 -1.86
C GLY A 125 5.83 -1.69 -2.96
N VAL A 126 4.71 -1.06 -2.59
CA VAL A 126 3.59 -0.77 -3.51
C VAL A 126 3.31 0.72 -3.58
N TYR A 127 3.32 1.43 -2.44
CA TYR A 127 3.05 2.87 -2.41
C TYR A 127 3.73 3.56 -1.22
N VAL A 128 4.04 4.84 -1.39
CA VAL A 128 4.56 5.68 -0.31
C VAL A 128 3.38 6.15 0.55
N ALA A 129 3.36 5.76 1.82
CA ALA A 129 2.28 6.07 2.76
C ALA A 129 2.41 7.46 3.40
N GLY A 130 3.63 8.00 3.45
CA GLY A 130 3.96 9.33 3.99
C GLY A 130 5.40 9.37 4.48
N GLY A 131 6.08 10.49 4.34
CA GLY A 131 7.51 10.60 4.64
C GLY A 131 8.31 9.57 3.85
N ASN A 132 9.12 8.77 4.55
CA ASN A 132 9.91 7.69 3.95
C ASN A 132 9.28 6.30 4.13
N VAL A 133 8.00 6.23 4.56
CA VAL A 133 7.31 4.96 4.80
C VAL A 133 6.73 4.43 3.50
N VAL A 134 7.15 3.25 3.11
CA VAL A 134 6.58 2.50 1.98
C VAL A 134 5.75 1.35 2.53
N ASN A 135 4.47 1.29 2.13
CA ASN A 135 3.62 0.14 2.37
C ASN A 135 3.65 -0.82 1.18
N GLY A 136 3.50 -2.10 1.46
CA GLY A 136 3.56 -3.13 0.45
C GLY A 136 3.19 -4.51 0.98
N PHE A 137 3.48 -5.54 0.20
CA PHE A 137 3.35 -6.93 0.60
C PHE A 137 4.55 -7.37 1.43
N HIS A 138 4.33 -8.23 2.40
CA HIS A 138 5.38 -8.94 3.11
C HIS A 138 4.82 -10.18 3.85
N GLU A 139 5.70 -11.05 4.29
CA GLU A 139 5.39 -12.15 5.18
C GLU A 139 4.92 -11.64 6.57
N LEU A 140 4.36 -12.51 7.39
CA LEU A 140 4.11 -12.26 8.82
C LEU A 140 5.36 -11.64 9.47
N PRO A 141 5.25 -10.43 10.06
CA PRO A 141 6.42 -9.73 10.58
C PRO A 141 7.06 -10.47 11.75
N ILE A 142 8.37 -10.28 11.89
CA ILE A 142 9.18 -10.95 12.90
C ILE A 142 9.76 -9.93 13.87
N LEU A 143 9.53 -10.12 15.16
CA LEU A 143 10.16 -9.36 16.25
C LEU A 143 11.66 -9.70 16.37
N GLN A 144 12.42 -8.89 17.10
CA GLN A 144 13.86 -9.12 17.37
C GLN A 144 14.13 -10.47 18.06
N ASN A 145 13.20 -10.96 18.86
CA ASN A 145 13.29 -12.27 19.52
C ASN A 145 12.97 -13.46 18.60
N GLY A 146 12.68 -13.21 17.32
CA GLY A 146 12.33 -14.24 16.34
C GLY A 146 10.85 -14.65 16.33
N GLN A 147 10.01 -14.07 17.19
CA GLN A 147 8.57 -14.36 17.22
C GLN A 147 7.88 -13.73 16.00
N ARG A 148 7.08 -14.51 15.27
CA ARG A 148 6.20 -14.01 14.23
C ARG A 148 4.92 -13.44 14.82
N LEU A 149 4.52 -12.28 14.28
CA LEU A 149 3.29 -11.61 14.69
C LEU A 149 2.14 -11.95 13.73
N TRP A 150 0.92 -11.84 14.24
CA TRP A 150 -0.34 -11.83 13.49
C TRP A 150 -0.70 -13.09 12.70
N ALA A 151 -0.04 -14.22 12.94
CA ALA A 151 -0.38 -15.47 12.26
C ALA A 151 -1.88 -15.86 12.43
N GLY A 152 -2.46 -15.58 13.59
CA GLY A 152 -3.87 -15.80 13.86
C GLY A 152 -4.82 -14.71 13.32
N ASN A 153 -4.30 -13.64 12.73
CA ASN A 153 -5.09 -12.50 12.27
C ASN A 153 -5.28 -12.48 10.73
N LEU A 154 -4.68 -13.42 10.01
CA LEU A 154 -4.95 -13.54 8.56
C LEU A 154 -6.46 -13.73 8.34
N GLY A 155 -7.01 -12.91 7.42
CA GLY A 155 -8.45 -12.81 7.19
C GLY A 155 -9.13 -11.65 7.91
N SER A 156 -8.37 -10.86 8.70
CA SER A 156 -8.86 -9.66 9.38
C SER A 156 -7.85 -8.51 9.25
N PRO A 157 -8.29 -7.24 9.23
CA PRO A 157 -7.38 -6.11 9.25
C PRO A 157 -6.51 -6.10 10.51
N ALA A 158 -5.18 -6.05 10.37
CA ALA A 158 -4.25 -6.10 11.50
C ALA A 158 -3.00 -5.24 11.31
N SER A 159 -2.68 -4.80 10.09
CA SER A 159 -1.47 -4.03 9.80
C SER A 159 -1.67 -2.51 9.96
N PHE A 160 -0.60 -1.75 9.78
CA PHE A 160 -0.61 -0.29 9.69
C PHE A 160 -0.54 0.18 8.23
N GLY A 161 -1.22 -0.54 7.32
CA GLY A 161 -1.35 -0.20 5.91
C GLY A 161 -0.69 -1.19 4.94
N CYS A 162 0.22 -2.04 5.41
CA CYS A 162 0.80 -3.14 4.62
C CYS A 162 -0.22 -4.25 4.33
N ILE A 163 0.13 -5.11 3.38
CA ILE A 163 -0.64 -6.29 2.96
C ILE A 163 0.15 -7.52 3.40
N ILE A 164 -0.29 -8.17 4.48
CA ILE A 164 0.43 -9.27 5.11
C ILE A 164 -0.06 -10.60 4.52
N LEU A 165 0.89 -11.43 4.13
CA LEU A 165 0.66 -12.79 3.63
C LEU A 165 1.20 -13.85 4.61
N GLY A 166 0.73 -15.07 4.47
CA GLY A 166 1.33 -16.22 5.10
C GLY A 166 2.75 -16.48 4.56
N ILE A 167 3.49 -17.36 5.23
CA ILE A 167 4.91 -17.61 4.92
C ILE A 167 5.10 -18.11 3.48
N PRO A 168 4.44 -19.20 3.05
CA PRO A 168 4.64 -19.73 1.70
C PRO A 168 4.04 -18.81 0.62
N GLU A 169 2.98 -18.08 0.93
CA GLU A 169 2.32 -17.17 0.01
C GLU A 169 3.20 -15.94 -0.30
N ALA A 170 3.83 -15.38 0.74
CA ALA A 170 4.72 -14.23 0.60
C ALA A 170 5.96 -14.57 -0.23
N GLU A 171 6.60 -15.70 0.05
CA GLU A 171 7.75 -16.19 -0.73
C GLU A 171 7.37 -16.46 -2.19
N THR A 172 6.24 -17.14 -2.41
CA THR A 172 5.74 -17.44 -3.75
C THR A 172 5.46 -16.17 -4.54
N LEU A 173 4.79 -15.20 -3.93
CA LEU A 173 4.50 -13.92 -4.57
C LEU A 173 5.78 -13.13 -4.86
N TYR A 174 6.70 -13.10 -3.91
CA TYR A 174 8.00 -12.43 -4.05
C TYR A 174 8.80 -12.98 -5.23
N ASN A 175 8.85 -14.31 -5.37
CA ASN A 175 9.58 -14.95 -6.46
C ASN A 175 8.92 -14.76 -7.83
N TRP A 176 7.58 -14.63 -7.87
CA TRP A 176 6.82 -14.45 -9.11
C TRP A 176 6.76 -12.99 -9.57
N ALA A 177 6.66 -12.02 -8.63
CA ALA A 177 6.43 -10.62 -8.97
C ALA A 177 7.72 -9.89 -9.33
N GLU A 178 7.71 -9.15 -10.43
CA GLU A 178 8.73 -8.18 -10.81
C GLU A 178 8.28 -6.75 -10.45
N ILE A 179 9.25 -5.82 -10.41
CA ILE A 179 8.97 -4.38 -10.37
C ILE A 179 8.16 -4.00 -11.62
N GLY A 180 7.09 -3.24 -11.44
CA GLY A 180 6.17 -2.86 -12.51
C GLY A 180 4.91 -3.74 -12.62
N VAL A 181 4.83 -4.88 -11.89
CA VAL A 181 3.58 -5.66 -11.82
C VAL A 181 2.46 -4.80 -11.24
N VAL A 182 1.33 -4.74 -11.95
CA VAL A 182 0.17 -3.93 -11.57
C VAL A 182 -0.51 -4.53 -10.34
N VAL A 183 -0.81 -3.68 -9.35
CA VAL A 183 -1.51 -4.01 -8.12
C VAL A 183 -2.79 -3.17 -8.02
N VAL A 184 -3.94 -3.81 -8.05
CA VAL A 184 -5.25 -3.18 -7.83
C VAL A 184 -5.67 -3.45 -6.40
N ILE A 185 -5.90 -2.40 -5.60
CA ILE A 185 -6.37 -2.48 -4.21
C ILE A 185 -7.76 -1.86 -4.14
N GLN A 186 -8.75 -2.62 -3.69
CA GLN A 186 -10.17 -2.21 -3.66
C GLN A 186 -10.92 -2.72 -2.43
#